data_2bb7dd89cf9307b4091964411b6638c8
#
_entry.id   2bb7dd89cf9307b4091964411b6638c8
#
_cell.length_a   1.000
_cell.length_b   1.000
_cell.length_c   1.000
_cell.angle_alpha   90.00
_cell.angle_beta   90.00
_cell.angle_gamma   90.00
#
_symmetry.space_group_name_H-M   'P 1'
#
loop_
_entity.id
_entity.type
_entity.pdbx_description
1 polymer ?
#
loop_
_entity_poly.entity_id
_entity_poly.type
_entity_poly.pdbx_seq_one_letter_code
_entity_poly.pdbx_strand_id
1 'polypeptide(L)'
;MKRGYLVIALVVMSMNSLYQYSWNVLEPMISIDLHTSTVYVEVAFTLFTVFSTTFQGVGGYFADRDGPARIGMISAILSAFGFLGGSFVHSIYEFYAVWSIGSIGEGILYGIATNLAVKWYSNIRGFAVGIVSLGFGLGSSVANVFLVHATGFRAPMLIIGLMEIVLMPILMYLTRYPGTSLTGERPRRNLSSPVFWILYASFVFGSVPLLVISSSFGYIGRHLPALEFSLLVSIFPLMSGISRPMIGWLSDRIGRSASVMMIDVFIIAGSAFLVARQYIPAIVIIGFFGGSMISLYFSYIGDVFGTRFSTANNGVFYTGKSISGFIGSTIFALLFAYDVSVSFIFVLISGVIGLALLIASRGAVKKRQAM
;
A
#
# COMPACT_ATOMS: atom_id res chain seq x y z
N MET A 1 12.99 -12.82 -22.95
CA MET A 1 13.27 -11.63 -22.14
C MET A 1 12.02 -10.97 -21.55
N LYS A 2 10.98 -10.61 -22.33
CA LYS A 2 9.79 -9.92 -21.77
C LYS A 2 9.13 -10.63 -20.58
N ARG A 3 8.93 -11.95 -20.63
CA ARG A 3 8.30 -12.73 -19.53
C ARG A 3 9.11 -12.70 -18.22
N GLY A 4 10.43 -12.61 -18.29
CA GLY A 4 11.29 -12.51 -17.12
C GLY A 4 11.05 -11.25 -16.28
N TYR A 5 10.76 -10.10 -16.90
CA TYR A 5 10.50 -8.86 -16.18
C TYR A 5 9.21 -8.91 -15.35
N LEU A 6 8.19 -9.66 -15.79
CA LEU A 6 6.97 -9.86 -15.02
C LEU A 6 7.24 -10.66 -13.73
N VAL A 7 8.06 -11.72 -13.85
CA VAL A 7 8.47 -12.54 -12.70
C VAL A 7 9.32 -11.72 -11.72
N ILE A 8 10.31 -10.97 -12.23
CA ILE A 8 11.12 -10.07 -11.40
C ILE A 8 10.22 -9.08 -10.64
N ALA A 9 9.32 -8.41 -11.35
CA ALA A 9 8.41 -7.44 -10.74
C ALA A 9 7.48 -8.09 -9.70
N LEU A 10 6.97 -9.31 -9.96
CA LEU A 10 6.17 -10.08 -9.02
C LEU A 10 6.96 -10.38 -7.73
N VAL A 11 8.20 -10.87 -7.84
CA VAL A 11 9.04 -11.19 -6.67
C VAL A 11 9.36 -9.93 -5.88
N VAL A 12 9.73 -8.83 -6.55
CA VAL A 12 9.99 -7.54 -5.89
C VAL A 12 8.77 -7.06 -5.14
N MET A 13 7.58 -7.12 -5.74
CA MET A 13 6.34 -6.73 -5.07
C MET A 13 5.99 -7.66 -3.91
N SER A 14 6.35 -8.95 -4.00
CA SER A 14 6.15 -9.89 -2.89
C SER A 14 7.03 -9.54 -1.69
N MET A 15 8.29 -9.15 -1.91
CA MET A 15 9.16 -8.68 -0.83
C MET A 15 8.67 -7.34 -0.24
N ASN A 16 8.36 -6.37 -1.09
CA ASN A 16 7.84 -5.07 -0.67
C ASN A 16 6.59 -5.16 0.22
N SER A 17 5.75 -6.17 0.00
CA SER A 17 4.53 -6.35 0.78
C SER A 17 4.78 -6.56 2.27
N LEU A 18 5.97 -7.05 2.64
CA LEU A 18 6.34 -7.36 4.01
C LEU A 18 6.39 -6.10 4.88
N TYR A 19 6.75 -4.95 4.31
CA TYR A 19 6.70 -3.65 5.00
C TYR A 19 5.29 -3.27 5.47
N GLN A 20 4.27 -3.57 4.66
CA GLN A 20 2.89 -3.18 4.96
C GLN A 20 2.09 -4.28 5.64
N TYR A 21 2.07 -5.47 5.05
CA TYR A 21 1.10 -6.49 5.45
C TYR A 21 1.62 -7.52 6.44
N SER A 22 2.94 -7.57 6.68
CA SER A 22 3.50 -8.31 7.81
C SER A 22 3.59 -7.48 9.09
N TRP A 23 3.26 -6.17 8.99
CA TRP A 23 3.27 -5.25 10.13
C TRP A 23 2.39 -5.74 11.28
N ASN A 24 1.19 -6.26 10.99
CA ASN A 24 0.27 -6.79 11.99
C ASN A 24 0.85 -7.92 12.85
N VAL A 25 1.86 -8.63 12.35
CA VAL A 25 2.56 -9.68 13.10
C VAL A 25 3.78 -9.09 13.82
N LEU A 26 4.49 -8.17 13.19
CA LEU A 26 5.71 -7.57 13.74
C LEU A 26 5.43 -6.52 14.83
N GLU A 27 4.37 -5.69 14.67
CA GLU A 27 4.01 -4.61 15.61
C GLU A 27 3.90 -5.09 17.07
N PRO A 28 3.12 -6.14 17.39
CA PRO A 28 3.00 -6.61 18.76
C PRO A 28 4.33 -7.10 19.33
N MET A 29 5.17 -7.73 18.51
CA MET A 29 6.49 -8.20 18.93
C MET A 29 7.43 -7.04 19.22
N ILE A 30 7.43 -5.99 18.37
CA ILE A 30 8.23 -4.78 18.56
C ILE A 30 7.81 -4.06 19.84
N SER A 31 6.49 -3.93 20.08
CA SER A 31 5.94 -3.30 21.27
C SER A 31 6.39 -3.99 22.55
N ILE A 32 6.41 -5.33 22.56
CA ILE A 32 6.84 -6.14 23.71
C ILE A 32 8.36 -6.06 23.89
N ASP A 33 9.15 -6.32 22.84
CA ASP A 33 10.59 -6.45 22.92
C ASP A 33 11.31 -5.11 23.20
N LEU A 34 10.75 -3.99 22.71
CA LEU A 34 11.28 -2.64 22.96
C LEU A 34 10.62 -1.96 24.17
N HIS A 35 9.75 -2.66 24.92
CA HIS A 35 9.05 -2.15 26.10
C HIS A 35 8.39 -0.78 25.86
N THR A 36 7.72 -0.62 24.70
CA THR A 36 7.11 0.63 24.28
C THR A 36 5.61 0.47 23.99
N SER A 37 4.84 1.56 24.02
CA SER A 37 3.42 1.47 23.73
C SER A 37 3.18 1.29 22.22
N THR A 38 2.07 0.62 21.89
CA THR A 38 1.57 0.45 20.51
C THR A 38 1.50 1.76 19.74
N VAL A 39 1.13 2.87 20.41
CA VAL A 39 1.05 4.19 19.76
C VAL A 39 2.42 4.62 19.19
N TYR A 40 3.51 4.42 19.96
CA TYR A 40 4.84 4.73 19.46
C TYR A 40 5.25 3.78 18.33
N VAL A 41 4.88 2.49 18.39
CA VAL A 41 5.18 1.55 17.30
C VAL A 41 4.42 1.95 16.02
N GLU A 42 3.17 2.40 16.12
CA GLU A 42 2.37 2.85 14.97
C GLU A 42 2.93 4.11 14.28
N VAL A 43 3.72 4.93 14.99
CA VAL A 43 4.47 6.01 14.33
C VAL A 43 5.43 5.46 13.27
N ALA A 44 6.04 4.28 13.48
CA ALA A 44 6.90 3.67 12.48
C ALA A 44 6.13 3.28 11.20
N PHE A 45 4.87 2.81 11.32
CA PHE A 45 4.02 2.57 10.16
C PHE A 45 3.68 3.87 9.42
N THR A 46 3.42 4.94 10.15
CA THR A 46 3.27 6.28 9.55
C THR A 46 4.52 6.71 8.79
N LEU A 47 5.70 6.58 9.40
CA LEU A 47 6.97 6.90 8.74
C LEU A 47 7.18 6.06 7.48
N PHE A 48 6.85 4.75 7.54
CA PHE A 48 6.85 3.88 6.36
C PHE A 48 5.99 4.47 5.24
N THR A 49 4.73 4.81 5.51
CA THR A 49 3.84 5.32 4.46
C THR A 49 4.30 6.67 3.91
N VAL A 50 4.84 7.56 4.75
CA VAL A 50 5.36 8.87 4.34
C VAL A 50 6.59 8.71 3.45
N PHE A 51 7.61 7.97 3.89
CA PHE A 51 8.86 7.86 3.15
C PHE A 51 8.69 7.02 1.87
N SER A 52 7.96 5.91 1.93
CA SER A 52 7.67 5.07 0.77
C SER A 52 6.96 5.85 -0.35
N THR A 53 5.86 6.54 -0.04
CA THR A 53 5.09 7.22 -1.08
C THR A 53 5.77 8.48 -1.61
N THR A 54 6.45 9.24 -0.76
CA THR A 54 7.18 10.45 -1.17
C THR A 54 8.34 10.11 -2.11
N PHE A 55 9.14 9.13 -1.75
CA PHE A 55 10.34 8.78 -2.52
C PHE A 55 10.04 7.90 -3.74
N GLN A 56 8.86 7.30 -3.85
CA GLN A 56 8.44 6.60 -5.06
C GLN A 56 8.47 7.51 -6.30
N GLY A 57 7.99 8.74 -6.19
CA GLY A 57 8.02 9.71 -7.29
C GLY A 57 9.43 10.15 -7.66
N VAL A 58 10.27 10.40 -6.65
CA VAL A 58 11.68 10.78 -6.82
C VAL A 58 12.49 9.67 -7.49
N GLY A 59 12.40 8.45 -6.95
CA GLY A 59 13.08 7.28 -7.52
C GLY A 59 12.58 6.93 -8.91
N GLY A 60 11.28 7.10 -9.17
CA GLY A 60 10.68 6.92 -10.49
C GLY A 60 11.27 7.87 -11.55
N TYR A 61 11.51 9.13 -11.21
CA TYR A 61 12.18 10.08 -12.10
C TYR A 61 13.59 9.61 -12.49
N PHE A 62 14.40 9.17 -11.52
CA PHE A 62 15.73 8.65 -11.81
C PHE A 62 15.70 7.33 -12.59
N ALA A 63 14.75 6.44 -12.29
CA ALA A 63 14.58 5.19 -13.05
C ALA A 63 14.18 5.44 -14.49
N ASP A 64 13.36 6.47 -14.76
CA ASP A 64 12.96 6.85 -16.11
C ASP A 64 14.10 7.52 -16.89
N ARG A 65 14.95 8.30 -16.21
CA ARG A 65 16.08 9.02 -16.84
C ARG A 65 17.29 8.11 -17.12
N ASP A 66 17.69 7.34 -16.12
CA ASP A 66 18.98 6.63 -16.10
C ASP A 66 18.82 5.10 -16.22
N GLY A 67 17.57 4.63 -16.30
CA GLY A 67 17.19 3.23 -16.28
C GLY A 67 16.97 2.67 -14.87
N PRO A 68 16.18 1.55 -14.73
CA PRO A 68 15.74 1.05 -13.44
C PRO A 68 16.84 0.33 -12.64
N ALA A 69 17.89 -0.20 -13.29
CA ALA A 69 18.84 -1.09 -12.64
C ALA A 69 19.62 -0.42 -11.51
N ARG A 70 20.25 0.74 -11.75
CA ARG A 70 21.10 1.42 -10.75
C ARG A 70 20.29 1.87 -9.54
N ILE A 71 19.23 2.64 -9.78
CA ILE A 71 18.40 3.14 -8.69
C ILE A 71 17.67 1.98 -7.98
N GLY A 72 17.28 0.93 -8.72
CA GLY A 72 16.68 -0.26 -8.17
C GLY A 72 17.62 -1.04 -7.24
N MET A 73 18.91 -1.21 -7.61
CA MET A 73 19.90 -1.84 -6.72
C MET A 73 20.12 -1.04 -5.45
N ILE A 74 20.27 0.29 -5.53
CA ILE A 74 20.41 1.16 -4.36
C ILE A 74 19.17 1.02 -3.47
N SER A 75 17.99 1.06 -4.06
CA SER A 75 16.73 0.96 -3.33
C SER A 75 16.54 -0.42 -2.69
N ALA A 76 17.03 -1.48 -3.34
CA ALA A 76 17.02 -2.83 -2.78
C ALA A 76 17.91 -2.94 -1.53
N ILE A 77 19.08 -2.30 -1.56
CA ILE A 77 19.97 -2.24 -0.40
C ILE A 77 19.33 -1.41 0.74
N LEU A 78 18.69 -0.28 0.40
CA LEU A 78 17.98 0.53 1.40
C LEU A 78 16.81 -0.25 2.01
N SER A 79 16.01 -0.95 1.20
CA SER A 79 14.91 -1.80 1.69
C SER A 79 15.43 -2.87 2.64
N ALA A 80 16.42 -3.64 2.22
CA ALA A 80 17.03 -4.65 3.07
C ALA A 80 17.60 -4.07 4.39
N PHE A 81 18.18 -2.85 4.33
CA PHE A 81 18.68 -2.19 5.51
C PHE A 81 17.60 -1.89 6.56
N GLY A 82 16.37 -1.57 6.14
CA GLY A 82 15.25 -1.38 7.05
C GLY A 82 14.98 -2.63 7.91
N PHE A 83 14.98 -3.81 7.30
CA PHE A 83 14.83 -5.08 8.01
C PHE A 83 16.11 -5.47 8.79
N LEU A 84 17.28 -5.46 8.15
CA LEU A 84 18.54 -5.82 8.79
C LEU A 84 18.85 -4.89 9.98
N GLY A 85 18.84 -3.58 9.76
CA GLY A 85 19.09 -2.60 10.81
C GLY A 85 18.04 -2.69 11.91
N GLY A 86 16.76 -2.86 11.54
CA GLY A 86 15.67 -3.03 12.48
C GLY A 86 15.84 -4.23 13.41
N SER A 87 16.52 -5.30 12.98
CA SER A 87 16.76 -6.47 13.82
C SER A 87 17.75 -6.21 14.97
N PHE A 88 18.57 -5.15 14.91
CA PHE A 88 19.61 -4.83 15.89
C PHE A 88 19.28 -3.63 16.79
N VAL A 89 18.14 -2.96 16.59
CA VAL A 89 17.77 -1.78 17.38
C VAL A 89 17.46 -2.13 18.83
N HIS A 90 17.71 -1.17 19.72
CA HIS A 90 17.45 -1.29 21.16
C HIS A 90 16.40 -0.26 21.64
N SER A 91 16.01 0.67 20.77
CA SER A 91 14.98 1.66 21.07
C SER A 91 14.05 1.89 19.88
N ILE A 92 12.85 2.38 20.15
CA ILE A 92 11.88 2.75 19.12
C ILE A 92 12.39 3.88 18.22
N TYR A 93 13.22 4.78 18.75
CA TYR A 93 13.79 5.90 17.98
C TYR A 93 14.83 5.43 16.96
N GLU A 94 15.66 4.46 17.34
CA GLU A 94 16.57 3.79 16.41
C GLU A 94 15.78 3.06 15.32
N PHE A 95 14.69 2.37 15.72
CA PHE A 95 13.79 1.71 14.79
C PHE A 95 13.22 2.69 13.78
N TYR A 96 12.74 3.88 14.20
CA TYR A 96 12.24 4.91 13.29
C TYR A 96 13.26 5.30 12.23
N ALA A 97 14.51 5.50 12.61
CA ALA A 97 15.57 5.90 11.68
C ALA A 97 15.81 4.82 10.61
N VAL A 98 16.06 3.58 11.02
CA VAL A 98 16.38 2.50 10.07
C VAL A 98 15.16 2.11 9.23
N TRP A 99 13.97 2.10 9.83
CA TRP A 99 12.73 1.77 9.15
C TRP A 99 12.35 2.82 8.09
N SER A 100 12.54 4.11 8.39
CA SER A 100 12.36 5.20 7.43
C SER A 100 13.31 5.08 6.23
N ILE A 101 14.58 4.76 6.45
CA ILE A 101 15.55 4.53 5.38
C ILE A 101 15.12 3.34 4.51
N GLY A 102 14.72 2.22 5.13
CA GLY A 102 14.20 1.06 4.41
C GLY A 102 12.97 1.37 3.59
N SER A 103 12.08 2.18 4.13
CA SER A 103 10.82 2.59 3.47
C SER A 103 11.06 3.42 2.21
N ILE A 104 12.14 4.23 2.15
CA ILE A 104 12.58 4.90 0.92
C ILE A 104 12.86 3.87 -0.17
N GLY A 105 13.62 2.82 0.18
CA GLY A 105 13.96 1.74 -0.75
C GLY A 105 12.70 1.02 -1.25
N GLU A 106 11.84 0.62 -0.34
CA GLU A 106 10.55 -0.04 -0.65
C GLU A 106 9.72 0.77 -1.63
N GLY A 107 9.51 2.06 -1.37
CA GLY A 107 8.68 2.91 -2.23
C GLY A 107 9.23 3.04 -3.66
N ILE A 108 10.54 3.20 -3.82
CA ILE A 108 11.18 3.26 -5.13
C ILE A 108 11.04 1.92 -5.86
N LEU A 109 11.27 0.79 -5.17
CA LEU A 109 11.11 -0.55 -5.74
C LEU A 109 9.68 -0.82 -6.18
N TYR A 110 8.68 -0.39 -5.39
CA TYR A 110 7.27 -0.47 -5.76
C TYR A 110 7.01 0.24 -7.11
N GLY A 111 7.53 1.47 -7.24
CA GLY A 111 7.43 2.25 -8.48
C GLY A 111 8.10 1.54 -9.67
N ILE A 112 9.30 1.02 -9.50
CA ILE A 112 10.04 0.31 -10.56
C ILE A 112 9.30 -0.96 -10.98
N ALA A 113 8.86 -1.80 -10.02
CA ALA A 113 8.16 -3.05 -10.30
C ALA A 113 6.87 -2.80 -11.09
N THR A 114 6.07 -1.83 -10.68
CA THR A 114 4.85 -1.45 -11.40
C THR A 114 5.17 -0.94 -12.81
N ASN A 115 6.19 -0.11 -12.97
CA ASN A 115 6.57 0.45 -14.28
C ASN A 115 7.19 -0.58 -15.23
N LEU A 116 7.83 -1.63 -14.74
CA LEU A 116 8.23 -2.76 -15.58
C LEU A 116 7.02 -3.39 -16.28
N ALA A 117 5.92 -3.61 -15.54
CA ALA A 117 4.68 -4.12 -16.15
C ALA A 117 4.09 -3.12 -17.16
N VAL A 118 3.96 -1.86 -16.77
CA VAL A 118 3.37 -0.80 -17.62
C VAL A 118 4.11 -0.63 -18.93
N LYS A 119 5.46 -0.62 -18.89
CA LYS A 119 6.29 -0.29 -20.05
C LYS A 119 6.52 -1.46 -20.99
N TRP A 120 6.68 -2.68 -20.46
CA TRP A 120 6.94 -3.86 -21.28
C TRP A 120 5.69 -4.52 -21.84
N TYR A 121 4.52 -4.34 -21.22
CA TYR A 121 3.29 -5.05 -21.55
C TYR A 121 2.16 -4.09 -21.98
N SER A 122 2.46 -3.16 -22.87
CA SER A 122 1.50 -2.13 -23.34
C SER A 122 0.17 -2.71 -23.85
N ASN A 123 0.19 -3.87 -24.51
CA ASN A 123 -1.00 -4.52 -25.09
C ASN A 123 -1.88 -5.25 -24.06
N ILE A 124 -1.31 -5.64 -22.91
CA ILE A 124 -1.99 -6.36 -21.83
C ILE A 124 -1.68 -5.70 -20.49
N ARG A 125 -1.61 -4.35 -20.48
CA ARG A 125 -1.13 -3.56 -19.36
C ARG A 125 -1.90 -3.84 -18.07
N GLY A 126 -3.23 -3.87 -18.12
CA GLY A 126 -4.08 -4.12 -16.97
C GLY A 126 -3.80 -5.48 -16.32
N PHE A 127 -3.72 -6.52 -17.14
CA PHE A 127 -3.37 -7.87 -16.68
C PHE A 127 -1.96 -7.93 -16.07
N ALA A 128 -0.96 -7.36 -16.76
CA ALA A 128 0.43 -7.39 -16.30
C ALA A 128 0.61 -6.63 -14.96
N VAL A 129 0.01 -5.45 -14.82
CA VAL A 129 0.00 -4.69 -13.56
C VAL A 129 -0.77 -5.46 -12.49
N GLY A 130 -1.87 -6.11 -12.84
CA GLY A 130 -2.64 -6.98 -11.93
C GLY A 130 -1.81 -8.12 -11.36
N ILE A 131 -1.05 -8.83 -12.21
CA ILE A 131 -0.15 -9.92 -11.79
C ILE A 131 0.96 -9.38 -10.85
N VAL A 132 1.61 -8.28 -11.22
CA VAL A 132 2.63 -7.66 -10.35
C VAL A 132 2.03 -7.26 -9.00
N SER A 133 0.86 -6.63 -9.03
CA SER A 133 0.16 -6.20 -7.81
C SER A 133 -0.34 -7.37 -6.96
N LEU A 134 -0.66 -8.52 -7.56
CA LEU A 134 -0.97 -9.76 -6.84
C LEU A 134 0.22 -10.19 -5.96
N GLY A 135 1.46 -10.01 -6.45
CA GLY A 135 2.68 -10.27 -5.67
C GLY A 135 2.67 -9.55 -4.33
N PHE A 136 2.20 -8.29 -4.31
CA PHE A 136 2.09 -7.51 -3.08
C PHE A 136 1.12 -8.13 -2.03
N GLY A 137 0.15 -8.90 -2.45
CA GLY A 137 -0.71 -9.69 -1.53
C GLY A 137 -0.09 -11.04 -1.16
N LEU A 138 0.46 -11.76 -2.16
CA LEU A 138 0.98 -13.11 -1.96
C LEU A 138 2.19 -13.17 -1.03
N GLY A 139 3.13 -12.22 -1.14
CA GLY A 139 4.36 -12.24 -0.36
C GLY A 139 4.10 -12.28 1.14
N SER A 140 3.35 -11.32 1.65
CA SER A 140 2.98 -11.27 3.07
C SER A 140 2.02 -12.38 3.47
N SER A 141 1.09 -12.80 2.59
CA SER A 141 0.20 -13.91 2.89
C SER A 141 0.98 -15.18 3.20
N VAL A 142 2.00 -15.49 2.40
CA VAL A 142 2.88 -16.64 2.62
C VAL A 142 3.78 -16.41 3.84
N ALA A 143 4.41 -15.25 3.96
CA ALA A 143 5.32 -14.96 5.06
C ALA A 143 4.63 -14.99 6.42
N ASN A 144 3.42 -14.45 6.53
CA ASN A 144 2.69 -14.36 7.80
C ASN A 144 2.36 -15.73 8.40
N VAL A 145 2.17 -16.77 7.57
CA VAL A 145 1.98 -18.15 8.06
C VAL A 145 3.17 -18.60 8.92
N PHE A 146 4.38 -18.15 8.59
CA PHE A 146 5.59 -18.50 9.35
C PHE A 146 5.87 -17.47 10.46
N LEU A 147 5.65 -16.19 10.18
CA LEU A 147 5.97 -15.10 11.11
C LEU A 147 5.15 -15.15 12.39
N VAL A 148 3.88 -15.60 12.35
CA VAL A 148 3.03 -15.72 13.54
C VAL A 148 3.55 -16.71 14.59
N HIS A 149 4.46 -17.60 14.21
CA HIS A 149 5.11 -18.57 15.12
C HIS A 149 6.42 -18.05 15.72
N ALA A 150 6.86 -16.85 15.33
CA ALA A 150 8.09 -16.27 15.87
C ALA A 150 7.88 -15.78 17.31
N THR A 151 8.90 -15.90 18.12
CA THR A 151 8.88 -15.50 19.55
C THR A 151 9.27 -14.03 19.78
N GLY A 152 9.75 -13.33 18.73
CA GLY A 152 10.14 -11.91 18.76
C GLY A 152 10.42 -11.40 17.35
N PHE A 153 10.55 -10.08 17.17
CA PHE A 153 10.69 -9.45 15.86
C PHE A 153 12.07 -9.57 15.24
N ARG A 154 13.13 -9.73 16.05
CA ARG A 154 14.53 -9.63 15.60
C ARG A 154 14.91 -10.70 14.59
N ALA A 155 14.64 -11.97 14.88
CA ALA A 155 14.98 -13.08 14.01
C ALA A 155 14.20 -13.03 12.68
N PRO A 156 12.88 -12.81 12.65
CA PRO A 156 12.14 -12.58 11.40
C PRO A 156 12.71 -11.43 10.56
N MET A 157 12.98 -10.28 11.17
CA MET A 157 13.51 -9.13 10.42
C MET A 157 14.92 -9.42 9.88
N LEU A 158 15.78 -10.09 10.64
CA LEU A 158 17.08 -10.50 10.17
C LEU A 158 16.98 -11.43 8.95
N ILE A 159 16.12 -12.43 9.00
CA ILE A 159 15.93 -13.39 7.90
C ILE A 159 15.40 -12.67 6.65
N ILE A 160 14.37 -11.85 6.79
CA ILE A 160 13.80 -11.06 5.68
C ILE A 160 14.86 -10.16 5.07
N GLY A 161 15.60 -9.42 5.89
CA GLY A 161 16.65 -8.51 5.43
C GLY A 161 17.80 -9.23 4.72
N LEU A 162 18.22 -10.42 5.21
CA LEU A 162 19.20 -11.26 4.52
C LEU A 162 18.70 -11.78 3.17
N MET A 163 17.43 -12.15 3.09
CA MET A 163 16.80 -12.55 1.81
C MET A 163 16.77 -11.36 0.85
N GLU A 164 16.35 -10.17 1.30
CA GLU A 164 16.28 -8.98 0.46
C GLU A 164 17.64 -8.52 -0.03
N ILE A 165 18.68 -8.45 0.84
CA ILE A 165 20.00 -7.93 0.46
C ILE A 165 20.71 -8.83 -0.57
N VAL A 166 20.39 -10.13 -0.59
CA VAL A 166 20.94 -11.06 -1.57
C VAL A 166 20.11 -11.04 -2.85
N LEU A 167 18.80 -11.19 -2.74
CA LEU A 167 17.93 -11.42 -3.90
C LEU A 167 17.62 -10.15 -4.68
N MET A 168 17.24 -9.08 -3.98
CA MET A 168 16.66 -7.91 -4.61
C MET A 168 17.65 -7.11 -5.47
N PRO A 169 18.92 -6.86 -5.05
CA PRO A 169 19.90 -6.18 -5.91
C PRO A 169 20.19 -6.97 -7.19
N ILE A 170 20.25 -8.31 -7.12
CA ILE A 170 20.46 -9.17 -8.30
C ILE A 170 19.29 -9.03 -9.27
N LEU A 171 18.05 -9.10 -8.76
CA LEU A 171 16.86 -8.93 -9.58
C LEU A 171 16.83 -7.54 -10.24
N MET A 172 17.15 -6.50 -9.50
CA MET A 172 17.17 -5.13 -10.02
C MET A 172 18.27 -4.91 -11.06
N TYR A 173 19.45 -5.50 -10.89
CA TYR A 173 20.53 -5.46 -11.89
C TYR A 173 20.09 -5.99 -13.26
N LEU A 174 19.23 -6.99 -13.28
CA LEU A 174 18.70 -7.59 -14.50
C LEU A 174 17.60 -6.76 -15.19
N THR A 175 17.11 -5.68 -14.56
CA THR A 175 16.00 -4.89 -15.10
C THR A 175 16.44 -3.85 -16.12
N ARG A 176 15.60 -3.65 -17.15
CA ARG A 176 15.78 -2.60 -18.16
C ARG A 176 14.40 -2.09 -18.61
N TYR A 177 14.32 -0.82 -18.94
CA TYR A 177 13.13 -0.28 -19.60
C TYR A 177 13.27 -0.37 -21.13
N PRO A 178 12.15 -0.50 -21.87
CA PRO A 178 12.18 -0.41 -23.32
C PRO A 178 12.51 1.02 -23.75
N GLY A 179 13.23 1.19 -24.86
CA GLY A 179 13.68 2.51 -25.37
C GLY A 179 12.59 3.41 -25.98
N THR A 180 11.31 3.17 -25.68
CA THR A 180 10.19 3.98 -26.18
C THR A 180 9.87 5.14 -25.23
N SER A 181 9.86 6.37 -25.74
CA SER A 181 9.44 7.55 -24.99
C SER A 181 7.93 7.54 -24.73
N LEU A 182 7.54 7.51 -23.46
CA LEU A 182 6.15 7.71 -23.06
C LEU A 182 5.84 9.22 -23.00
N THR A 183 4.74 9.64 -23.57
CA THR A 183 4.33 11.05 -23.66
C THR A 183 3.13 11.36 -22.76
N GLY A 184 3.16 12.47 -22.00
CA GLY A 184 2.08 12.80 -21.11
C GLY A 184 1.98 14.28 -20.58
N GLU A 185 0.82 14.90 -20.08
CA GLU A 185 0.59 16.31 -19.62
C GLU A 185 1.17 16.67 -18.23
N ARG A 186 1.61 17.93 -18.03
CA ARG A 186 2.34 18.37 -16.82
C ARG A 186 1.48 18.37 -15.53
N PRO A 187 1.96 17.86 -14.39
CA PRO A 187 1.22 17.77 -13.12
C PRO A 187 0.67 19.10 -12.61
N ARG A 188 1.37 20.22 -12.87
CA ARG A 188 1.01 21.55 -12.36
C ARG A 188 -0.42 21.96 -12.68
N ARG A 189 -0.96 21.57 -13.85
CA ARG A 189 -2.34 21.91 -14.25
C ARG A 189 -3.38 21.13 -13.45
N ASN A 190 -3.06 19.90 -13.09
CA ASN A 190 -3.96 19.05 -12.32
C ASN A 190 -4.03 19.48 -10.86
N LEU A 191 -2.90 19.90 -10.29
CA LEU A 191 -2.82 20.47 -8.93
C LEU A 191 -3.61 21.77 -8.76
N SER A 192 -3.83 22.52 -9.85
CA SER A 192 -4.67 23.74 -9.83
C SER A 192 -6.17 23.43 -9.91
N SER A 193 -6.58 22.17 -10.07
CA SER A 193 -7.98 21.77 -10.22
C SER A 193 -8.62 21.40 -8.88
N PRO A 194 -9.72 22.05 -8.46
CA PRO A 194 -10.47 21.64 -7.26
C PRO A 194 -10.93 20.17 -7.32
N VAL A 195 -11.23 19.65 -8.52
CA VAL A 195 -11.64 18.25 -8.73
C VAL A 195 -10.54 17.29 -8.28
N PHE A 196 -9.27 17.62 -8.54
CA PHE A 196 -8.15 16.80 -8.11
C PHE A 196 -8.13 16.67 -6.58
N TRP A 197 -8.28 17.77 -5.85
CA TRP A 197 -8.22 17.79 -4.39
C TRP A 197 -9.42 17.14 -3.73
N ILE A 198 -10.62 17.24 -4.35
CA ILE A 198 -11.81 16.52 -3.84
C ILE A 198 -11.62 15.00 -4.00
N LEU A 199 -11.12 14.54 -5.16
CA LEU A 199 -10.80 13.13 -5.37
C LEU A 199 -9.65 12.66 -4.48
N TYR A 200 -8.65 13.51 -4.25
CA TYR A 200 -7.55 13.25 -3.33
C TYR A 200 -8.06 13.06 -1.88
N ALA A 201 -8.89 13.98 -1.40
CA ALA A 201 -9.49 13.87 -0.08
C ALA A 201 -10.40 12.64 0.04
N SER A 202 -11.20 12.33 -1.01
CA SER A 202 -12.00 11.10 -1.07
C SER A 202 -11.11 9.85 -0.94
N PHE A 203 -9.99 9.80 -1.65
CA PHE A 203 -9.02 8.71 -1.54
C PHE A 203 -8.41 8.62 -0.13
N VAL A 204 -8.02 9.76 0.46
CA VAL A 204 -7.45 9.80 1.82
C VAL A 204 -8.43 9.17 2.82
N PHE A 205 -9.65 9.68 2.89
CA PHE A 205 -10.62 9.21 3.88
C PHE A 205 -11.14 7.79 3.57
N GLY A 206 -11.37 7.47 2.30
CA GLY A 206 -11.83 6.15 1.88
C GLY A 206 -10.80 5.05 2.13
N SER A 207 -9.49 5.36 2.12
CA SER A 207 -8.42 4.38 2.37
C SER A 207 -8.07 4.21 3.86
N VAL A 208 -8.57 5.06 4.78
CA VAL A 208 -8.32 4.92 6.22
C VAL A 208 -8.68 3.52 6.74
N PRO A 209 -9.86 2.93 6.45
CA PRO A 209 -10.19 1.60 6.97
C PRO A 209 -9.20 0.52 6.54
N LEU A 210 -8.72 0.56 5.29
CA LEU A 210 -7.68 -0.35 4.80
C LEU A 210 -6.39 -0.18 5.60
N LEU A 211 -5.96 1.06 5.84
CA LEU A 211 -4.69 1.35 6.54
C LEU A 211 -4.80 0.97 8.02
N VAL A 212 -5.96 1.15 8.67
CA VAL A 212 -6.21 0.65 10.04
C VAL A 212 -6.01 -0.87 10.11
N ILE A 213 -6.65 -1.63 9.22
CA ILE A 213 -6.46 -3.10 9.24
C ILE A 213 -5.01 -3.48 8.89
N SER A 214 -4.37 -2.74 7.96
CA SER A 214 -2.99 -3.02 7.57
C SER A 214 -1.98 -2.81 8.71
N SER A 215 -2.22 -1.82 9.59
CA SER A 215 -1.28 -1.47 10.66
C SER A 215 -1.68 -2.04 12.00
N SER A 216 -2.98 -2.00 12.32
CA SER A 216 -3.45 -2.06 13.71
C SER A 216 -4.13 -3.38 14.06
N PHE A 217 -4.35 -4.27 13.08
CA PHE A 217 -5.00 -5.55 13.37
C PHE A 217 -4.18 -6.43 14.33
N GLY A 218 -2.86 -6.26 14.35
CA GLY A 218 -1.97 -6.94 15.29
C GLY A 218 -2.41 -6.80 16.75
N TYR A 219 -2.79 -5.61 17.17
CA TYR A 219 -3.28 -5.38 18.55
C TYR A 219 -4.80 -5.40 18.68
N ILE A 220 -5.56 -5.08 17.65
CA ILE A 220 -7.03 -5.24 17.64
C ILE A 220 -7.39 -6.72 17.86
N GLY A 221 -6.71 -7.62 17.16
CA GLY A 221 -6.96 -9.05 17.16
C GLY A 221 -6.33 -9.85 18.31
N ARG A 222 -5.67 -9.20 19.28
CA ARG A 222 -4.98 -9.88 20.41
C ARG A 222 -5.87 -10.85 21.22
N HIS A 223 -7.18 -10.63 21.20
CA HIS A 223 -8.14 -11.45 21.93
C HIS A 223 -8.66 -12.65 21.14
N LEU A 224 -8.29 -12.77 19.86
CA LEU A 224 -8.70 -13.87 19.02
C LEU A 224 -7.88 -15.13 19.34
N PRO A 225 -8.45 -16.33 19.16
CA PRO A 225 -7.70 -17.57 19.19
C PRO A 225 -6.51 -17.50 18.21
N ALA A 226 -5.36 -18.07 18.59
CA ALA A 226 -4.12 -17.98 17.79
C ALA A 226 -4.29 -18.45 16.35
N LEU A 227 -5.06 -19.52 16.11
CA LEU A 227 -5.34 -20.01 14.77
C LEU A 227 -6.15 -18.99 13.93
N GLU A 228 -7.19 -18.39 14.54
CA GLU A 228 -8.03 -17.41 13.88
C GLU A 228 -7.24 -16.15 13.53
N PHE A 229 -6.44 -15.63 14.47
CA PHE A 229 -5.52 -14.51 14.22
C PHE A 229 -4.56 -14.82 13.09
N SER A 230 -3.88 -15.97 13.10
CA SER A 230 -2.94 -16.41 12.07
C SER A 230 -3.60 -16.48 10.68
N LEU A 231 -4.82 -17.03 10.61
CA LEU A 231 -5.58 -17.10 9.36
C LEU A 231 -5.92 -15.68 8.84
N LEU A 232 -6.39 -14.79 9.71
CA LEU A 232 -6.82 -13.46 9.30
C LEU A 232 -5.66 -12.57 8.81
N VAL A 233 -4.50 -12.60 9.49
CA VAL A 233 -3.32 -11.83 9.04
C VAL A 233 -2.72 -12.36 7.73
N SER A 234 -2.98 -13.62 7.38
CA SER A 234 -2.54 -14.22 6.13
C SER A 234 -3.57 -14.03 5.00
N ILE A 235 -4.86 -14.13 5.31
CA ILE A 235 -5.95 -13.97 4.32
C ILE A 235 -6.11 -12.50 3.91
N PHE A 236 -5.92 -11.55 4.81
CA PHE A 236 -6.08 -10.12 4.50
C PHE A 236 -5.22 -9.65 3.31
N PRO A 237 -3.88 -9.84 3.29
CA PRO A 237 -3.08 -9.47 2.13
C PRO A 237 -3.42 -10.28 0.88
N LEU A 238 -3.81 -11.55 1.02
CA LEU A 238 -4.24 -12.38 -0.10
C LEU A 238 -5.50 -11.81 -0.76
N MET A 239 -6.52 -11.47 0.03
CA MET A 239 -7.75 -10.83 -0.46
C MET A 239 -7.44 -9.50 -1.16
N SER A 240 -6.57 -8.68 -0.54
CA SER A 240 -6.09 -7.43 -1.13
C SER A 240 -5.39 -7.64 -2.48
N GLY A 241 -4.60 -8.70 -2.62
CA GLY A 241 -3.90 -9.04 -3.86
C GLY A 241 -4.86 -9.49 -4.97
N ILE A 242 -5.73 -10.44 -4.68
CA ILE A 242 -6.67 -11.04 -5.63
C ILE A 242 -7.71 -10.03 -6.11
N SER A 243 -8.15 -9.12 -5.25
CA SER A 243 -9.15 -8.11 -5.60
C SER A 243 -8.72 -7.20 -6.75
N ARG A 244 -7.42 -6.89 -6.86
CA ARG A 244 -6.90 -5.91 -7.83
C ARG A 244 -7.18 -6.29 -9.28
N PRO A 245 -6.85 -7.50 -9.78
CA PRO A 245 -7.21 -7.90 -11.12
C PRO A 245 -8.74 -8.07 -11.29
N MET A 246 -9.46 -8.56 -10.27
CA MET A 246 -10.90 -8.79 -10.34
C MET A 246 -11.69 -7.47 -10.45
N ILE A 247 -11.44 -6.53 -9.53
CA ILE A 247 -12.11 -5.22 -9.53
C ILE A 247 -11.62 -4.39 -10.72
N GLY A 248 -10.34 -4.50 -11.11
CA GLY A 248 -9.82 -3.89 -12.33
C GLY A 248 -10.61 -4.30 -13.57
N TRP A 249 -10.81 -5.60 -13.76
CA TRP A 249 -11.63 -6.13 -14.85
C TRP A 249 -13.10 -5.71 -14.78
N LEU A 250 -13.68 -5.72 -13.57
CA LEU A 250 -15.05 -5.26 -13.37
C LEU A 250 -15.19 -3.77 -13.74
N SER A 251 -14.21 -2.96 -13.34
CA SER A 251 -14.22 -1.52 -13.61
C SER A 251 -14.09 -1.16 -15.09
N ASP A 252 -13.50 -2.03 -15.90
CA ASP A 252 -13.46 -1.87 -17.35
C ASP A 252 -14.86 -2.03 -17.98
N ARG A 253 -15.78 -2.72 -17.29
CA ARG A 253 -17.16 -2.97 -17.75
C ARG A 253 -18.18 -1.98 -17.22
N ILE A 254 -18.15 -1.68 -15.91
CA ILE A 254 -19.16 -0.82 -15.26
C ILE A 254 -18.71 0.64 -15.11
N GLY A 255 -17.45 0.94 -15.50
CA GLY A 255 -16.83 2.26 -15.38
C GLY A 255 -16.14 2.51 -14.04
N ARG A 256 -15.08 3.35 -14.07
CA ARG A 256 -14.22 3.61 -12.91
C ARG A 256 -14.95 4.24 -11.73
N SER A 257 -15.74 5.29 -12.00
CA SER A 257 -16.50 6.00 -10.95
C SER A 257 -17.47 5.08 -10.21
N ALA A 258 -18.20 4.20 -10.93
CA ALA A 258 -19.12 3.25 -10.32
C ALA A 258 -18.37 2.21 -9.47
N SER A 259 -17.23 1.73 -9.96
CA SER A 259 -16.42 0.74 -9.26
C SER A 259 -15.79 1.30 -7.99
N VAL A 260 -15.30 2.57 -8.00
CA VAL A 260 -14.80 3.23 -6.78
C VAL A 260 -15.91 3.40 -5.76
N MET A 261 -17.11 3.83 -6.19
CA MET A 261 -18.28 3.92 -5.29
C MET A 261 -18.65 2.57 -4.66
N MET A 262 -18.62 1.52 -5.47
CA MET A 262 -18.87 0.15 -4.98
C MET A 262 -17.85 -0.24 -3.91
N ILE A 263 -16.56 0.04 -4.14
CA ILE A 263 -15.50 -0.20 -3.15
C ILE A 263 -15.80 0.54 -1.85
N ASP A 264 -16.09 1.85 -1.93
CA ASP A 264 -16.36 2.67 -0.73
C ASP A 264 -17.57 2.15 0.06
N VAL A 265 -18.64 1.73 -0.62
CA VAL A 265 -19.83 1.14 0.03
C VAL A 265 -19.47 -0.14 0.78
N PHE A 266 -18.70 -1.04 0.17
CA PHE A 266 -18.27 -2.26 0.85
C PHE A 266 -17.26 -2.01 1.97
N ILE A 267 -16.39 -1.02 1.84
CA ILE A 267 -15.49 -0.60 2.93
C ILE A 267 -16.29 -0.06 4.12
N ILE A 268 -17.33 0.73 3.88
CA ILE A 268 -18.25 1.21 4.93
C ILE A 268 -18.94 0.02 5.60
N ALA A 269 -19.45 -0.95 4.83
CA ALA A 269 -20.03 -2.17 5.38
C ALA A 269 -19.03 -2.97 6.23
N GLY A 270 -17.78 -3.15 5.75
CA GLY A 270 -16.71 -3.76 6.51
C GLY A 270 -16.38 -3.00 7.80
N SER A 271 -16.39 -1.66 7.75
CA SER A 271 -16.19 -0.82 8.92
C SER A 271 -17.35 -0.92 9.94
N ALA A 272 -18.57 -1.11 9.46
CA ALA A 272 -19.73 -1.36 10.34
C ALA A 272 -19.58 -2.71 11.07
N PHE A 273 -19.02 -3.74 10.43
CA PHE A 273 -18.68 -4.99 11.12
C PHE A 273 -17.60 -4.81 12.19
N LEU A 274 -16.63 -3.89 12.00
CA LEU A 274 -15.68 -3.53 13.07
C LEU A 274 -16.40 -2.93 14.28
N VAL A 275 -17.33 -1.99 14.05
CA VAL A 275 -18.14 -1.38 15.12
C VAL A 275 -18.94 -2.47 15.87
N ALA A 276 -19.47 -3.45 15.14
CA ALA A 276 -20.17 -4.61 15.72
C ALA A 276 -19.22 -5.67 16.34
N ARG A 277 -17.90 -5.42 16.33
CA ARG A 277 -16.84 -6.34 16.81
C ARG A 277 -16.82 -7.70 16.10
N GLN A 278 -17.30 -7.73 14.86
CA GLN A 278 -17.25 -8.89 13.98
C GLN A 278 -16.01 -8.81 13.08
N TYR A 279 -14.87 -9.27 13.59
CA TYR A 279 -13.56 -9.06 12.96
C TYR A 279 -13.40 -9.83 11.65
N ILE A 280 -13.88 -11.08 11.56
CA ILE A 280 -13.72 -11.92 10.36
C ILE A 280 -14.34 -11.25 9.13
N PRO A 281 -15.66 -10.94 9.10
CA PRO A 281 -16.26 -10.29 7.94
C PRO A 281 -15.67 -8.90 7.68
N ALA A 282 -15.32 -8.14 8.73
CA ALA A 282 -14.68 -6.84 8.59
C ALA A 282 -13.37 -6.93 7.80
N ILE A 283 -12.46 -7.82 8.20
CA ILE A 283 -11.13 -7.98 7.60
C ILE A 283 -11.22 -8.49 6.17
N VAL A 284 -12.08 -9.47 5.92
CA VAL A 284 -12.26 -10.02 4.57
C VAL A 284 -12.80 -8.96 3.62
N ILE A 285 -13.82 -8.21 4.04
CA ILE A 285 -14.45 -7.19 3.20
C ILE A 285 -13.49 -6.00 2.98
N ILE A 286 -12.91 -5.45 4.05
CA ILE A 286 -11.98 -4.32 3.94
C ILE A 286 -10.74 -4.74 3.17
N GLY A 287 -10.20 -5.93 3.41
CA GLY A 287 -9.06 -6.46 2.68
C GLY A 287 -9.33 -6.59 1.18
N PHE A 288 -10.44 -7.22 0.82
CA PHE A 288 -10.80 -7.43 -0.57
C PHE A 288 -11.07 -6.09 -1.30
N PHE A 289 -11.98 -5.29 -0.81
CA PHE A 289 -12.35 -4.04 -1.51
C PHE A 289 -11.30 -2.94 -1.34
N GLY A 290 -10.72 -2.77 -0.17
CA GLY A 290 -9.68 -1.78 0.07
C GLY A 290 -8.39 -2.04 -0.71
N GLY A 291 -8.03 -3.31 -0.91
CA GLY A 291 -6.84 -3.68 -1.67
C GLY A 291 -6.82 -3.13 -3.10
N SER A 292 -7.96 -3.11 -3.78
CA SER A 292 -8.08 -2.58 -5.15
C SER A 292 -8.24 -1.05 -5.22
N MET A 293 -8.50 -0.37 -4.11
CA MET A 293 -8.78 1.07 -4.08
C MET A 293 -7.66 1.89 -4.72
N ILE A 294 -6.41 1.66 -4.34
CA ILE A 294 -5.26 2.42 -4.84
C ILE A 294 -5.15 2.33 -6.37
N SER A 295 -5.16 1.11 -6.90
CA SER A 295 -5.01 0.86 -8.33
C SER A 295 -6.18 1.43 -9.14
N LEU A 296 -7.37 1.40 -8.56
CA LEU A 296 -8.56 1.90 -9.22
C LEU A 296 -8.62 3.44 -9.24
N TYR A 297 -8.23 4.11 -8.13
CA TYR A 297 -8.10 5.56 -8.13
C TYR A 297 -7.04 6.05 -9.11
N PHE A 298 -5.90 5.34 -9.25
CA PHE A 298 -4.90 5.69 -10.27
C PHE A 298 -5.44 5.63 -11.69
N SER A 299 -6.23 4.61 -11.98
CA SER A 299 -6.90 4.48 -13.27
C SER A 299 -7.94 5.60 -13.45
N TYR A 300 -8.71 5.92 -12.41
CA TYR A 300 -9.73 6.97 -12.43
C TYR A 300 -9.13 8.37 -12.63
N ILE A 301 -8.01 8.68 -11.95
CA ILE A 301 -7.25 9.92 -12.17
C ILE A 301 -6.75 10.00 -13.61
N GLY A 302 -6.29 8.88 -14.18
CA GLY A 302 -5.90 8.80 -15.59
C GLY A 302 -7.05 9.13 -16.56
N ASP A 303 -8.26 8.62 -16.27
CA ASP A 303 -9.45 8.90 -17.08
C ASP A 303 -9.94 10.35 -16.95
N VAL A 304 -9.75 11.00 -15.81
CA VAL A 304 -10.18 12.39 -15.56
C VAL A 304 -9.17 13.42 -16.03
N PHE A 305 -7.87 13.14 -15.91
CA PHE A 305 -6.79 14.11 -16.13
C PHE A 305 -5.86 13.75 -17.31
N GLY A 306 -6.14 12.66 -18.00
CA GLY A 306 -5.35 12.17 -19.13
C GLY A 306 -4.16 11.30 -18.70
N THR A 307 -3.70 10.48 -19.67
CA THR A 307 -2.68 9.44 -19.40
C THR A 307 -1.25 9.90 -19.65
N ARG A 308 -1.07 11.06 -20.29
CA ARG A 308 0.24 11.56 -20.72
C ARG A 308 1.24 11.80 -19.58
N PHE A 309 0.86 12.26 -18.36
CA PHE A 309 1.69 12.33 -17.15
C PHE A 309 1.13 11.48 -16.00
N SER A 310 0.50 10.34 -16.33
CA SER A 310 -0.12 9.50 -15.33
C SER A 310 0.85 9.07 -14.23
N THR A 311 2.14 8.81 -14.54
CA THR A 311 3.14 8.44 -13.53
C THR A 311 3.36 9.55 -12.50
N ALA A 312 3.54 10.78 -12.96
CA ALA A 312 3.73 11.92 -12.07
C ALA A 312 2.44 12.30 -11.31
N ASN A 313 1.28 12.26 -12.00
CA ASN A 313 -0.02 12.55 -11.39
C ASN A 313 -0.39 11.51 -10.33
N ASN A 314 -0.18 10.24 -10.62
CA ASN A 314 -0.40 9.16 -9.67
C ASN A 314 0.60 9.22 -8.51
N GLY A 315 1.86 9.62 -8.74
CA GLY A 315 2.85 9.83 -7.69
C GLY A 315 2.41 10.90 -6.68
N VAL A 316 1.93 12.05 -7.16
CA VAL A 316 1.37 13.09 -6.28
C VAL A 316 0.10 12.60 -5.59
N PHE A 317 -0.79 11.94 -6.31
CA PHE A 317 -2.03 11.41 -5.74
C PHE A 317 -1.76 10.35 -4.66
N TYR A 318 -0.73 9.54 -4.85
CA TYR A 318 -0.33 8.49 -3.92
C TYR A 318 0.18 9.02 -2.56
N THR A 319 0.65 10.29 -2.50
CA THR A 319 0.98 10.92 -1.22
C THR A 319 -0.22 10.97 -0.26
N GLY A 320 -1.45 10.89 -0.77
CA GLY A 320 -2.66 10.73 0.03
C GLY A 320 -2.62 9.49 0.94
N LYS A 321 -1.92 8.41 0.52
CA LYS A 321 -1.68 7.25 1.37
C LYS A 321 -0.85 7.59 2.62
N SER A 322 0.05 8.56 2.56
CA SER A 322 0.77 9.02 3.76
C SER A 322 -0.17 9.61 4.79
N ILE A 323 -1.11 10.45 4.33
CA ILE A 323 -2.10 11.09 5.21
C ILE A 323 -3.04 10.03 5.78
N SER A 324 -3.58 9.14 4.95
CA SER A 324 -4.44 8.06 5.43
C SER A 324 -3.66 7.04 6.30
N GLY A 325 -2.38 6.86 6.06
CA GLY A 325 -1.49 6.07 6.90
C GLY A 325 -1.33 6.66 8.30
N PHE A 326 -1.05 7.96 8.39
CA PHE A 326 -0.99 8.66 9.68
C PHE A 326 -2.33 8.60 10.43
N ILE A 327 -3.43 8.82 9.73
CA ILE A 327 -4.78 8.75 10.30
C ILE A 327 -5.10 7.30 10.75
N GLY A 328 -4.84 6.32 9.91
CA GLY A 328 -5.18 4.92 10.13
C GLY A 328 -4.23 4.16 11.05
N SER A 329 -3.05 4.69 11.34
CA SER A 329 -2.12 4.10 12.30
C SER A 329 -2.04 4.93 13.57
N THR A 330 -1.33 6.06 13.56
CA THR A 330 -1.04 6.83 14.78
C THR A 330 -2.30 7.42 15.41
N ILE A 331 -3.17 8.11 14.64
CA ILE A 331 -4.40 8.68 15.20
C ILE A 331 -5.34 7.57 15.67
N PHE A 332 -5.49 6.51 14.88
CA PHE A 332 -6.32 5.37 15.27
C PHE A 332 -5.80 4.71 16.56
N ALA A 333 -4.49 4.51 16.72
CA ALA A 333 -3.91 3.93 17.92
C ALA A 333 -4.16 4.78 19.18
N LEU A 334 -4.09 6.13 19.05
CA LEU A 334 -4.45 7.06 20.13
C LEU A 334 -5.93 6.93 20.51
N LEU A 335 -6.83 6.90 19.53
CA LEU A 335 -8.26 6.72 19.76
C LEU A 335 -8.55 5.35 20.36
N PHE A 336 -7.90 4.29 19.90
CA PHE A 336 -8.07 2.94 20.40
C PHE A 336 -7.59 2.79 21.86
N ALA A 337 -6.51 3.47 22.22
CA ALA A 337 -6.02 3.52 23.59
C ALA A 337 -6.97 4.31 24.53
N TYR A 338 -7.71 5.30 23.99
CA TYR A 338 -8.72 6.07 24.73
C TYR A 338 -10.04 5.29 24.86
N ASP A 339 -10.61 4.84 23.74
CA ASP A 339 -11.85 4.04 23.70
C ASP A 339 -11.95 3.24 22.38
N VAL A 340 -12.12 1.94 22.51
CA VAL A 340 -12.20 1.00 21.37
C VAL A 340 -13.41 1.30 20.48
N SER A 341 -14.56 1.63 21.07
CA SER A 341 -15.79 1.89 20.29
C SER A 341 -15.69 3.20 19.52
N VAL A 342 -15.13 4.24 20.13
CA VAL A 342 -14.84 5.53 19.47
C VAL A 342 -13.90 5.32 18.29
N SER A 343 -12.86 4.51 18.42
CA SER A 343 -11.91 4.23 17.36
C SER A 343 -12.57 3.54 16.14
N PHE A 344 -13.45 2.58 16.36
CA PHE A 344 -14.14 1.89 15.26
C PHE A 344 -15.22 2.78 14.60
N ILE A 345 -15.92 3.61 15.36
CA ILE A 345 -16.85 4.62 14.83
C ILE A 345 -16.07 5.62 13.95
N PHE A 346 -14.90 6.04 14.38
CA PHE A 346 -14.01 6.92 13.59
C PHE A 346 -13.64 6.29 12.24
N VAL A 347 -13.32 4.99 12.19
CA VAL A 347 -13.05 4.26 10.94
C VAL A 347 -14.26 4.28 10.02
N LEU A 348 -15.46 4.01 10.56
CA LEU A 348 -16.71 4.03 9.81
C LEU A 348 -16.98 5.44 9.22
N ILE A 349 -16.87 6.47 10.04
CA ILE A 349 -17.07 7.87 9.62
C ILE A 349 -16.08 8.25 8.52
N SER A 350 -14.82 7.84 8.63
CA SER A 350 -13.82 8.10 7.59
C SER A 350 -14.25 7.52 6.23
N GLY A 351 -14.71 6.27 6.18
CA GLY A 351 -15.24 5.67 4.96
C GLY A 351 -16.43 6.44 4.39
N VAL A 352 -17.37 6.86 5.24
CA VAL A 352 -18.54 7.67 4.83
C VAL A 352 -18.13 9.02 4.24
N ILE A 353 -17.16 9.70 4.84
CA ILE A 353 -16.60 10.95 4.31
C ILE A 353 -15.98 10.71 2.93
N GLY A 354 -15.20 9.64 2.77
CA GLY A 354 -14.60 9.26 1.48
C GLY A 354 -15.64 9.12 0.38
N LEU A 355 -16.70 8.36 0.62
CA LEU A 355 -17.81 8.18 -0.31
C LEU A 355 -18.57 9.48 -0.60
N ALA A 356 -18.86 10.29 0.42
CA ALA A 356 -19.55 11.56 0.26
C ALA A 356 -18.77 12.54 -0.65
N LEU A 357 -17.44 12.64 -0.46
CA LEU A 357 -16.56 13.44 -1.30
C LEU A 357 -16.52 12.92 -2.74
N LEU A 358 -16.50 11.59 -2.93
CA LEU A 358 -16.56 10.98 -4.26
C LEU A 358 -17.86 11.35 -4.98
N ILE A 359 -18.99 11.24 -4.30
CA ILE A 359 -20.32 11.61 -4.85
C ILE A 359 -20.35 13.10 -5.24
N ALA A 360 -19.86 13.97 -4.35
CA ALA A 360 -19.77 15.41 -4.61
C ALA A 360 -18.91 15.77 -5.82
N SER A 361 -17.87 14.98 -6.11
CA SER A 361 -16.98 15.19 -7.25
C SER A 361 -17.62 14.88 -8.62
N ARG A 362 -18.66 14.03 -8.67
CA ARG A 362 -19.20 13.45 -9.94
C ARG A 362 -19.63 14.49 -10.96
N GLY A 363 -20.31 15.55 -10.53
CA GLY A 363 -20.76 16.61 -11.44
C GLY A 363 -19.60 17.35 -12.11
N ALA A 364 -18.60 17.67 -11.34
CA ALA A 364 -17.39 18.36 -11.82
C ALA A 364 -16.52 17.45 -12.71
N VAL A 365 -16.43 16.16 -12.37
CA VAL A 365 -15.73 15.16 -13.20
C VAL A 365 -16.40 15.02 -14.55
N LYS A 366 -17.74 14.86 -14.60
CA LYS A 366 -18.49 14.76 -15.87
C LYS A 366 -18.28 15.98 -16.77
N LYS A 367 -18.32 17.18 -16.21
CA LYS A 367 -18.05 18.43 -16.96
C LYS A 367 -16.64 18.43 -17.55
N ARG A 368 -15.65 17.94 -16.81
CA ARG A 368 -14.25 17.90 -17.26
C ARG A 368 -14.01 16.85 -18.35
N GLN A 369 -14.68 15.71 -18.30
CA GLN A 369 -14.56 14.66 -19.32
C GLN A 369 -15.27 15.03 -20.63
N ALA A 370 -16.19 16.00 -20.61
CA ALA A 370 -16.91 16.49 -21.78
C ALA A 370 -16.16 17.65 -22.48
N MET A 371 -15.11 18.22 -21.89
CA MET A 371 -14.22 19.24 -22.46
C MET A 371 -13.01 18.63 -23.14
#